data_7a754d3665de6529fdd2baa264bfd501
#
_entry.id   7a754d3665de6529fdd2baa264bfd501
#
_cell.length_a   1.000
_cell.length_b   1.000
_cell.length_c   1.000
_cell.angle_alpha   90.00
_cell.angle_beta   90.00
_cell.angle_gamma   90.00
#
_symmetry.space_group_name_H-M   'P 1'
#
loop_
_entity.id
_entity.type
_entity.pdbx_description
1 polymer ?
#
loop_
_entity_poly.entity_id
_entity_poly.type
_entity_poly.pdbx_seq_one_letter_code
_entity_poly.pdbx_strand_id
1 'polypeptide(L)'
;MKINRRDFFRLGAGATAATVLAPYHFALADDGFLEIRAVKAAQSLYPDSPTSTLWTYNGTAPGPEIRVKQGERVRVRFINELEEPSSIHWHGIRIDNAMDGVPGLTQEAVRPGERFEYDFVVPDAGTYWYHAHNKSWNQVGRGLYGPLIVEEPYPAFDAEHDMTLVIDDWLLNQNGQFDEGSMGMMMDWSHGGRLGNWITVNGISHPELTLKAGEAYRLRLINVCNARTLELDPNRFDAKILAFDGQPLPAPITMPYEPYLLSSAQRVDLLVIPKLGQDFALEELSGNSPFPFLTFHVTETGSGSAMVPKLKPNPLAEPDLAKATVHPLLITGGAMGRFDGITFEGKPLGRESMMQSRQFWAFNGVANLPEQQFFTAKRGETVIIEMVNDTAWPHAMHVHGHHFRIEEREGSTIDEGCPWKDTFLIGPSQTTKIAFVADNPGKWLLHCHMLEHAAAGMTTWFEVV
;
A
#
# COMPACT_ATOMS: atom_id res chain seq x y z
N MET A 1 5.78 -8.83 32.11
CA MET A 1 5.77 -10.14 31.40
C MET A 1 6.35 -9.86 30.02
N LYS A 2 7.48 -10.43 29.65
CA LYS A 2 8.00 -10.21 28.31
C LYS A 2 7.11 -11.01 27.37
N ILE A 3 6.32 -10.36 26.52
CA ILE A 3 5.60 -11.01 25.43
C ILE A 3 6.66 -11.56 24.49
N ASN A 4 6.93 -12.84 24.63
CA ASN A 4 7.86 -13.56 23.81
C ASN A 4 7.07 -14.18 22.66
N ARG A 5 7.65 -14.36 21.46
CA ARG A 5 7.02 -15.07 20.33
C ARG A 5 6.35 -16.40 20.70
N ARG A 6 6.71 -17.02 21.82
CA ARG A 6 6.11 -18.25 22.36
C ARG A 6 4.79 -18.06 23.10
N ASP A 7 4.51 -16.89 23.67
CA ASP A 7 3.26 -16.61 24.40
C ASP A 7 2.09 -16.32 23.45
N PHE A 8 2.42 -16.02 22.22
CA PHE A 8 1.53 -15.79 21.08
C PHE A 8 0.61 -16.98 20.76
N PHE A 9 1.06 -18.21 20.99
CA PHE A 9 0.32 -19.42 20.65
C PHE A 9 -0.64 -19.96 21.73
N ARG A 10 -0.80 -19.27 22.86
CA ARG A 10 -1.58 -19.76 24.01
C ARG A 10 -2.90 -19.06 24.27
N LEU A 11 -3.26 -18.02 23.51
CA LEU A 11 -4.49 -17.24 23.72
C LEU A 11 -5.46 -17.34 22.52
N GLY A 12 -5.71 -18.55 22.08
CA GLY A 12 -6.78 -18.84 21.13
C GLY A 12 -7.97 -19.46 21.89
N ALA A 13 -8.87 -18.64 22.44
CA ALA A 13 -10.21 -19.07 22.81
C ALA A 13 -11.12 -17.87 23.05
N GLY A 14 -12.03 -17.62 22.13
CA GLY A 14 -13.35 -17.09 22.42
C GLY A 14 -13.55 -15.59 22.35
N ALA A 15 -13.78 -15.07 21.15
CA ALA A 15 -14.75 -14.00 20.98
C ALA A 15 -15.49 -14.24 19.66
N THR A 16 -16.61 -14.96 19.73
CA THR A 16 -17.62 -14.98 18.68
C THR A 16 -18.30 -13.63 18.65
N ALA A 17 -17.79 -12.72 17.84
CA ALA A 17 -18.53 -11.57 17.38
C ALA A 17 -18.45 -11.60 15.85
N ALA A 18 -19.51 -12.07 15.21
CA ALA A 18 -19.80 -11.73 13.83
C ALA A 18 -20.04 -10.21 13.76
N THR A 19 -18.96 -9.44 13.89
CA THR A 19 -18.96 -8.04 13.53
C THR A 19 -18.87 -8.03 12.02
N VAL A 20 -20.04 -8.06 11.38
CA VAL A 20 -20.20 -7.64 9.99
C VAL A 20 -19.36 -6.37 9.87
N LEU A 21 -18.40 -6.38 8.94
CA LEU A 21 -17.66 -5.20 8.51
C LEU A 21 -18.70 -4.27 7.85
N ALA A 22 -19.48 -3.56 8.68
CA ALA A 22 -20.43 -2.58 8.19
C ALA A 22 -19.59 -1.48 7.51
N PRO A 23 -19.80 -1.18 6.24
CA PRO A 23 -19.15 -0.05 5.60
C PRO A 23 -19.49 1.20 6.41
N TYR A 24 -18.47 1.89 6.93
CA TYR A 24 -18.68 3.20 7.52
C TYR A 24 -19.20 4.13 6.43
N HIS A 25 -20.48 4.45 6.45
CA HIS A 25 -21.06 5.40 5.52
C HIS A 25 -20.56 6.81 5.84
N PHE A 26 -19.93 7.44 4.86
CA PHE A 26 -19.63 8.86 4.96
C PHE A 26 -20.92 9.67 5.13
N ALA A 27 -20.92 10.61 6.05
CA ALA A 27 -21.86 11.70 5.99
C ALA A 27 -21.44 12.61 4.80
N LEU A 28 -22.28 12.69 3.78
CA LEU A 28 -22.13 13.72 2.77
C LEU A 28 -22.45 15.07 3.44
N ALA A 29 -21.53 16.02 3.33
CA ALA A 29 -21.85 17.41 3.65
C ALA A 29 -22.95 17.92 2.69
N ASP A 30 -23.71 18.92 3.10
CA ASP A 30 -24.84 19.49 2.31
C ASP A 30 -24.42 19.96 0.91
N ASP A 31 -23.12 20.21 0.67
CA ASP A 31 -22.52 20.63 -0.60
C ASP A 31 -21.94 19.46 -1.43
N GLY A 32 -22.16 18.22 -1.01
CA GLY A 32 -21.77 17.01 -1.72
C GLY A 32 -20.29 16.61 -1.58
N PHE A 33 -19.57 17.15 -0.60
CA PHE A 33 -18.26 16.66 -0.23
C PHE A 33 -18.32 15.54 0.81
N LEU A 34 -17.47 14.54 0.65
CA LEU A 34 -17.11 13.62 1.72
C LEU A 34 -16.15 14.33 2.68
N GLU A 35 -16.42 14.36 3.97
CA GLU A 35 -15.50 14.94 4.94
C GLU A 35 -14.55 13.89 5.51
N ILE A 36 -13.24 14.11 5.37
CA ILE A 36 -12.18 13.34 6.02
C ILE A 36 -11.47 14.25 7.02
N ARG A 37 -11.55 13.89 8.30
CA ARG A 37 -10.91 14.61 9.41
C ARG A 37 -9.74 13.79 9.93
N ALA A 38 -8.53 14.34 9.89
CA ALA A 38 -7.40 13.76 10.58
C ALA A 38 -7.46 14.16 12.05
N VAL A 39 -7.72 13.17 12.92
CA VAL A 39 -7.95 13.38 14.35
C VAL A 39 -7.23 12.33 15.19
N LYS A 40 -6.97 12.64 16.46
CA LYS A 40 -6.55 11.62 17.43
C LYS A 40 -7.77 10.88 17.98
N ALA A 41 -7.71 9.55 18.01
CA ALA A 41 -8.77 8.71 18.61
C ALA A 41 -8.19 7.55 19.40
N ALA A 42 -8.98 7.04 20.35
CA ALA A 42 -8.62 5.86 21.14
C ALA A 42 -9.15 4.60 20.46
N GLN A 43 -8.25 3.64 20.15
CA GLN A 43 -8.60 2.35 19.56
C GLN A 43 -7.84 1.21 20.25
N SER A 44 -8.51 0.08 20.48
CA SER A 44 -7.85 -1.14 20.96
C SER A 44 -7.23 -1.87 19.76
N LEU A 45 -5.96 -2.22 19.87
CA LEU A 45 -5.20 -2.95 18.83
C LEU A 45 -4.95 -4.40 19.22
N TYR A 46 -5.04 -4.71 20.53
CA TYR A 46 -4.80 -6.05 21.06
C TYR A 46 -5.99 -6.45 21.94
N PRO A 47 -6.45 -7.71 21.90
CA PRO A 47 -7.57 -8.17 22.73
C PRO A 47 -7.37 -7.84 24.20
N ASP A 48 -8.42 -7.33 24.84
CA ASP A 48 -8.47 -7.01 26.28
C ASP A 48 -7.39 -6.04 26.78
N SER A 49 -6.71 -5.32 25.86
CA SER A 49 -5.71 -4.30 26.21
C SER A 49 -6.35 -2.91 26.40
N PRO A 50 -5.68 -2.01 27.14
CA PRO A 50 -6.04 -0.60 27.10
C PRO A 50 -5.96 -0.04 25.68
N THR A 51 -6.78 0.96 25.38
CA THR A 51 -6.75 1.63 24.07
C THR A 51 -5.44 2.36 23.84
N SER A 52 -5.03 2.43 22.57
CA SER A 52 -3.94 3.26 22.08
C SER A 52 -4.49 4.58 21.54
N THR A 53 -3.78 5.68 21.69
CA THR A 53 -4.07 6.92 20.99
C THR A 53 -3.48 6.84 19.60
N LEU A 54 -4.32 6.70 18.59
CA LEU A 54 -3.93 6.66 17.19
C LEU A 54 -4.21 8.00 16.50
N TRP A 55 -3.59 8.22 15.35
CA TRP A 55 -3.99 9.26 14.41
C TRP A 55 -4.85 8.60 13.36
N THR A 56 -6.05 9.11 13.19
CA THR A 56 -7.09 8.41 12.45
C THR A 56 -7.76 9.32 11.45
N TYR A 57 -8.33 8.75 10.41
CA TYR A 57 -9.33 9.45 9.62
C TYR A 57 -10.72 9.15 10.18
N ASN A 58 -11.43 10.20 10.60
CA ASN A 58 -12.78 10.14 11.15
C ASN A 58 -12.93 9.23 12.39
N GLY A 59 -11.86 9.09 13.19
CA GLY A 59 -11.91 8.41 14.49
C GLY A 59 -11.59 6.91 14.45
N THR A 60 -11.23 6.34 13.28
CA THR A 60 -10.88 4.92 13.14
C THR A 60 -9.60 4.72 12.29
N ALA A 61 -8.87 3.65 12.54
CA ALA A 61 -7.81 3.14 11.69
C ALA A 61 -8.12 1.65 11.35
N PRO A 62 -8.32 1.31 10.07
CA PRO A 62 -8.35 2.21 8.91
C PRO A 62 -9.47 3.26 8.99
N GLY A 63 -9.25 4.37 8.28
CA GLY A 63 -10.29 5.37 8.01
C GLY A 63 -11.41 4.79 7.15
N PRO A 64 -12.51 5.56 6.94
CA PRO A 64 -13.68 5.08 6.21
C PRO A 64 -13.37 4.61 4.79
N GLU A 65 -14.02 3.53 4.34
CA GLU A 65 -13.95 3.10 2.95
C GLU A 65 -14.68 4.10 2.04
N ILE A 66 -13.98 4.60 1.02
CA ILE A 66 -14.57 5.33 -0.08
C ILE A 66 -14.88 4.32 -1.18
N ARG A 67 -16.17 4.14 -1.51
CA ARG A 67 -16.63 3.23 -2.57
C ARG A 67 -17.42 4.01 -3.60
N VAL A 68 -16.93 4.02 -4.84
CA VAL A 68 -17.48 4.78 -5.97
C VAL A 68 -17.38 3.96 -7.25
N LYS A 69 -18.11 4.36 -8.30
CA LYS A 69 -18.04 3.68 -9.60
C LYS A 69 -16.99 4.29 -10.51
N GLN A 70 -16.45 3.47 -11.39
CA GLN A 70 -15.53 3.92 -12.45
C GLN A 70 -16.15 5.07 -13.26
N GLY A 71 -15.35 6.12 -13.42
CA GLY A 71 -15.73 7.35 -14.11
C GLY A 71 -16.50 8.37 -13.25
N GLU A 72 -16.84 8.03 -12.01
CA GLU A 72 -17.43 8.99 -11.09
C GLU A 72 -16.41 10.00 -10.59
N ARG A 73 -16.94 11.12 -10.08
CA ARG A 73 -16.17 12.20 -9.47
C ARG A 73 -16.15 12.02 -7.96
N VAL A 74 -14.97 12.00 -7.39
CA VAL A 74 -14.72 11.98 -5.95
C VAL A 74 -14.44 13.40 -5.48
N ARG A 75 -15.20 13.87 -4.48
CA ARG A 75 -15.01 15.17 -3.84
C ARG A 75 -14.81 14.98 -2.36
N VAL A 76 -13.60 15.27 -1.88
CA VAL A 76 -13.23 15.10 -0.48
C VAL A 76 -12.77 16.42 0.11
N ARG A 77 -13.38 16.83 1.23
CA ARG A 77 -12.89 17.93 2.05
C ARG A 77 -12.04 17.33 3.17
N PHE A 78 -10.75 17.46 3.04
CA PHE A 78 -9.80 17.08 4.08
C PHE A 78 -9.69 18.20 5.11
N ILE A 79 -9.84 17.87 6.40
CA ILE A 79 -9.71 18.80 7.54
C ILE A 79 -8.64 18.25 8.47
N ASN A 80 -7.58 19.05 8.70
CA ASN A 80 -6.50 18.66 9.56
C ASN A 80 -6.71 19.18 10.99
N GLU A 81 -7.12 18.28 11.90
CA GLU A 81 -7.28 18.59 13.34
C GLU A 81 -6.11 18.05 14.18
N LEU A 82 -5.00 17.63 13.54
CA LEU A 82 -3.77 17.24 14.22
C LEU A 82 -2.89 18.45 14.52
N GLU A 83 -1.81 18.23 15.26
CA GLU A 83 -0.85 19.26 15.66
C GLU A 83 0.25 19.47 14.64
N GLU A 84 0.36 18.62 13.60
CA GLU A 84 1.34 18.78 12.53
C GLU A 84 0.66 18.84 11.15
N PRO A 85 1.31 19.47 10.15
CA PRO A 85 0.77 19.52 8.79
C PRO A 85 0.57 18.13 8.21
N SER A 86 -0.44 17.97 7.35
CA SER A 86 -0.78 16.70 6.70
C SER A 86 -1.27 16.93 5.26
N SER A 87 -1.39 15.87 4.48
CA SER A 87 -2.04 15.86 3.17
C SER A 87 -2.57 14.45 2.89
N ILE A 88 -3.42 14.29 1.88
CA ILE A 88 -3.87 12.96 1.44
C ILE A 88 -3.35 12.70 0.03
N HIS A 89 -2.67 11.56 -0.16
CA HIS A 89 -2.36 10.97 -1.44
C HIS A 89 -3.36 9.85 -1.76
N TRP A 90 -3.72 9.73 -3.03
CA TRP A 90 -4.67 8.76 -3.57
C TRP A 90 -3.93 7.66 -4.33
N HIS A 91 -3.42 6.72 -3.57
CA HIS A 91 -2.46 5.73 -4.04
C HIS A 91 -3.03 4.83 -5.14
N GLY A 92 -2.37 4.83 -6.29
CA GLY A 92 -2.70 4.02 -7.45
C GLY A 92 -3.73 4.64 -8.41
N ILE A 93 -4.33 5.79 -8.09
CA ILE A 93 -5.24 6.47 -8.98
C ILE A 93 -4.46 7.28 -10.04
N ARG A 94 -4.82 7.15 -11.33
CA ARG A 94 -4.37 8.06 -12.39
C ARG A 94 -5.15 9.37 -12.27
N ILE A 95 -4.71 10.17 -11.34
CA ILE A 95 -5.39 11.37 -10.87
C ILE A 95 -4.92 12.62 -11.65
N ASP A 96 -5.69 13.71 -11.59
CA ASP A 96 -5.19 15.04 -11.94
C ASP A 96 -4.03 15.41 -10.99
N ASN A 97 -2.89 15.80 -11.56
CA ASN A 97 -1.66 16.08 -10.80
C ASN A 97 -1.86 17.10 -9.66
N ALA A 98 -2.73 18.08 -9.83
CA ALA A 98 -3.05 19.05 -8.79
C ALA A 98 -3.71 18.42 -7.55
N MET A 99 -4.23 17.17 -7.66
CA MET A 99 -4.92 16.44 -6.58
C MET A 99 -4.08 15.27 -6.03
N ASP A 100 -2.82 15.11 -6.47
CA ASP A 100 -1.93 14.00 -6.07
C ASP A 100 -1.56 14.01 -4.58
N GLY A 101 -1.59 15.16 -3.92
CA GLY A 101 -1.44 15.27 -2.47
C GLY A 101 0.00 15.25 -1.95
N VAL A 102 1.01 15.51 -2.77
CA VAL A 102 2.44 15.47 -2.39
C VAL A 102 2.94 16.83 -1.96
N PRO A 103 3.25 17.06 -0.65
CA PRO A 103 3.79 18.32 -0.17
C PRO A 103 5.13 18.67 -0.82
N GLY A 104 5.25 19.93 -1.24
CA GLY A 104 6.46 20.45 -1.89
C GLY A 104 6.61 20.07 -3.36
N LEU A 105 5.68 19.27 -3.93
CA LEU A 105 5.68 18.91 -5.36
C LEU A 105 4.39 19.34 -6.04
N THR A 106 3.23 18.91 -5.52
CA THR A 106 1.91 19.15 -6.14
C THR A 106 1.02 20.08 -5.30
N GLN A 107 1.28 20.20 -4.02
CA GLN A 107 0.56 21.11 -3.12
C GLN A 107 1.41 21.49 -1.89
N GLU A 108 0.93 22.44 -1.09
CA GLU A 108 1.41 22.65 0.25
C GLU A 108 0.73 21.71 1.24
N ALA A 109 1.44 21.31 2.31
CA ALA A 109 0.83 20.53 3.39
C ALA A 109 -0.24 21.38 4.12
N VAL A 110 -1.39 20.77 4.39
CA VAL A 110 -2.51 21.39 5.10
C VAL A 110 -2.13 21.55 6.59
N ARG A 111 -2.08 22.79 7.06
CA ARG A 111 -1.68 23.10 8.44
C ARG A 111 -2.74 22.67 9.46
N PRO A 112 -2.37 22.57 10.74
CA PRO A 112 -3.34 22.36 11.82
C PRO A 112 -4.48 23.39 11.78
N GLY A 113 -5.74 22.87 11.80
CA GLY A 113 -6.96 23.67 11.71
C GLY A 113 -7.37 24.12 10.31
N GLU A 114 -6.53 23.88 9.30
CA GLU A 114 -6.85 24.19 7.89
C GLU A 114 -7.53 23.03 7.18
N ARG A 115 -7.98 23.29 5.94
CA ARG A 115 -8.62 22.30 5.07
C ARG A 115 -8.10 22.41 3.65
N PHE A 116 -8.24 21.29 2.89
CA PHE A 116 -8.00 21.24 1.46
C PHE A 116 -9.15 20.45 0.78
N GLU A 117 -9.51 20.83 -0.43
CA GLU A 117 -10.58 20.16 -1.19
C GLU A 117 -9.97 19.41 -2.37
N TYR A 118 -10.05 18.09 -2.31
CA TYR A 118 -9.72 17.20 -3.42
C TYR A 118 -10.96 17.01 -4.29
N ASP A 119 -10.80 17.12 -5.59
CA ASP A 119 -11.90 17.02 -6.56
C ASP A 119 -11.38 16.40 -7.86
N PHE A 120 -11.61 15.11 -8.09
CA PHE A 120 -11.04 14.35 -9.19
C PHE A 120 -11.98 13.26 -9.69
N VAL A 121 -11.71 12.74 -10.90
CA VAL A 121 -12.41 11.59 -11.48
C VAL A 121 -11.57 10.34 -11.28
N VAL A 122 -12.22 9.19 -11.00
CA VAL A 122 -11.57 7.89 -10.89
C VAL A 122 -11.74 7.12 -12.20
N PRO A 123 -10.70 7.08 -13.07
CA PRO A 123 -10.85 6.53 -14.42
C PRO A 123 -10.85 5.01 -14.48
N ASP A 124 -10.27 4.34 -13.49
CA ASP A 124 -9.99 2.91 -13.50
C ASP A 124 -10.69 2.21 -12.34
N ALA A 125 -11.42 1.11 -12.63
CA ALA A 125 -11.99 0.24 -11.62
C ALA A 125 -10.89 -0.58 -10.95
N GLY A 126 -10.97 -0.76 -9.61
CA GLY A 126 -9.96 -1.55 -8.89
C GLY A 126 -9.91 -1.28 -7.40
N THR A 127 -8.87 -1.83 -6.78
CA THR A 127 -8.57 -1.71 -5.36
C THR A 127 -7.45 -0.70 -5.14
N TYR A 128 -7.78 0.41 -4.52
CA TYR A 128 -6.90 1.52 -4.21
C TYR A 128 -6.98 1.87 -2.72
N TRP A 129 -6.20 2.85 -2.28
CA TRP A 129 -6.25 3.34 -0.91
C TRP A 129 -5.81 4.80 -0.85
N TYR A 130 -6.06 5.46 0.26
CA TYR A 130 -5.63 6.83 0.49
C TYR A 130 -4.87 6.91 1.81
N HIS A 131 -3.86 7.78 1.88
CA HIS A 131 -3.03 7.88 3.06
C HIS A 131 -2.35 9.25 3.19
N ALA A 132 -1.86 9.54 4.40
CA ALA A 132 -1.10 10.75 4.65
C ALA A 132 0.22 10.76 3.88
N HIS A 133 0.55 11.89 3.21
CA HIS A 133 1.78 12.04 2.44
C HIS A 133 2.73 13.11 2.99
N ASN A 134 2.50 13.63 4.17
CA ASN A 134 3.44 14.47 4.90
C ASN A 134 4.01 13.69 6.07
N LYS A 135 5.33 13.50 6.14
CA LYS A 135 5.99 12.62 7.13
C LYS A 135 5.29 11.25 7.20
N SER A 136 5.12 10.61 6.06
CA SER A 136 4.31 9.39 5.92
C SER A 136 4.73 8.30 6.91
N TRP A 137 6.04 8.12 7.16
CA TRP A 137 6.57 7.17 8.14
C TRP A 137 5.95 7.31 9.54
N ASN A 138 5.60 8.56 9.95
CA ASN A 138 4.97 8.85 11.23
C ASN A 138 3.43 8.80 11.12
N GLN A 139 2.88 9.41 10.10
CA GLN A 139 1.43 9.61 9.99
C GLN A 139 0.70 8.34 9.58
N VAL A 140 1.19 7.61 8.59
CA VAL A 140 0.65 6.29 8.20
C VAL A 140 0.87 5.28 9.32
N GLY A 141 2.10 5.20 9.88
CA GLY A 141 2.41 4.29 10.99
C GLY A 141 1.61 4.52 12.27
N ARG A 142 0.84 5.63 12.35
CA ARG A 142 -0.10 5.92 13.42
C ARG A 142 -1.56 5.67 13.05
N GLY A 143 -1.87 5.35 11.76
CA GLY A 143 -3.21 4.97 11.31
C GLY A 143 -3.87 5.91 10.29
N LEU A 144 -3.16 6.91 9.72
CA LEU A 144 -3.74 7.82 8.71
C LEU A 144 -3.75 7.20 7.32
N TYR A 145 -4.62 6.24 7.12
CA TYR A 145 -4.90 5.57 5.84
C TYR A 145 -6.34 5.05 5.81
N GLY A 146 -6.85 4.78 4.60
CA GLY A 146 -8.15 4.15 4.39
C GLY A 146 -8.31 3.59 2.98
N PRO A 147 -9.21 2.62 2.75
CA PRO A 147 -9.42 2.01 1.44
C PRO A 147 -10.24 2.90 0.51
N LEU A 148 -9.89 2.87 -0.79
CA LEU A 148 -10.64 3.46 -1.88
C LEU A 148 -10.96 2.39 -2.92
N ILE A 149 -12.22 2.02 -3.05
CA ILE A 149 -12.67 0.99 -3.98
C ILE A 149 -13.40 1.67 -5.13
N VAL A 150 -12.91 1.45 -6.33
CA VAL A 150 -13.58 1.88 -7.55
C VAL A 150 -14.23 0.67 -8.20
N GLU A 151 -15.56 0.62 -8.11
CA GLU A 151 -16.33 -0.48 -8.65
C GLU A 151 -16.39 -0.43 -10.17
N GLU A 152 -16.45 -1.61 -10.78
CA GLU A 152 -16.75 -1.75 -12.20
C GLU A 152 -18.16 -1.13 -12.49
N PRO A 153 -18.42 -0.59 -13.70
CA PRO A 153 -19.74 -0.05 -14.05
C PRO A 153 -20.88 -1.07 -13.87
N TYR A 154 -20.54 -2.35 -14.04
CA TYR A 154 -21.39 -3.50 -13.75
C TYR A 154 -20.62 -4.38 -12.77
N PRO A 155 -20.91 -4.31 -11.46
CA PRO A 155 -20.17 -5.04 -10.44
C PRO A 155 -20.10 -6.54 -10.74
N ALA A 156 -18.88 -7.09 -10.71
CA ALA A 156 -18.65 -8.51 -10.96
C ALA A 156 -19.02 -9.38 -9.74
N PHE A 157 -19.01 -8.78 -8.56
CA PHE A 157 -19.41 -9.36 -7.29
C PHE A 157 -20.43 -8.43 -6.62
N ASP A 158 -21.37 -8.98 -5.88
CA ASP A 158 -22.22 -8.19 -5.00
C ASP A 158 -21.49 -7.82 -3.69
N ALA A 159 -22.10 -6.97 -2.88
CA ALA A 159 -21.49 -6.43 -1.67
C ALA A 159 -21.14 -7.49 -0.61
N GLU A 160 -21.84 -8.65 -0.58
CA GLU A 160 -21.58 -9.73 0.35
C GLU A 160 -20.37 -10.58 -0.08
N HIS A 161 -20.06 -10.56 -1.39
CA HIS A 161 -19.01 -11.34 -2.01
C HIS A 161 -17.76 -10.52 -2.41
N ASP A 162 -17.69 -9.24 -2.03
CA ASP A 162 -16.60 -8.32 -2.36
C ASP A 162 -16.01 -7.68 -1.10
N MET A 163 -15.05 -8.35 -0.48
CA MET A 163 -14.53 -8.01 0.84
C MET A 163 -13.25 -7.20 0.75
N THR A 164 -13.22 -6.03 1.40
CA THR A 164 -12.00 -5.20 1.54
C THR A 164 -11.28 -5.55 2.84
N LEU A 165 -10.00 -5.93 2.72
CA LEU A 165 -9.15 -6.38 3.82
C LEU A 165 -7.90 -5.50 3.88
N VAL A 166 -7.93 -4.49 4.77
CA VAL A 166 -6.81 -3.58 5.02
C VAL A 166 -5.92 -4.19 6.10
N ILE A 167 -4.68 -4.52 5.74
CA ILE A 167 -3.74 -5.23 6.59
C ILE A 167 -2.66 -4.27 7.05
N ASP A 168 -2.51 -4.11 8.37
CA ASP A 168 -1.48 -3.27 8.98
C ASP A 168 -0.73 -4.01 10.09
N ASP A 169 0.53 -3.61 10.33
CA ASP A 169 1.35 -4.13 11.41
C ASP A 169 1.72 -3.04 12.43
N TRP A 170 1.44 -3.31 13.68
CA TRP A 170 1.64 -2.41 14.80
C TRP A 170 2.80 -2.88 15.67
N LEU A 171 3.68 -1.96 16.09
CA LEU A 171 4.63 -2.27 17.14
C LEU A 171 4.00 -1.93 18.49
N LEU A 172 3.64 -2.97 19.23
CA LEU A 172 2.96 -2.86 20.53
C LEU A 172 3.96 -3.05 21.66
N ASN A 173 3.78 -2.26 22.73
CA ASN A 173 4.50 -2.40 23.98
C ASN A 173 3.99 -3.60 24.81
N GLN A 174 4.56 -3.80 26.00
CA GLN A 174 4.22 -4.93 26.88
C GLN A 174 2.76 -4.93 27.41
N ASN A 175 2.06 -3.80 27.30
CA ASN A 175 0.65 -3.66 27.69
C ASN A 175 -0.32 -3.86 26.52
N GLY A 176 0.18 -4.19 25.32
CA GLY A 176 -0.63 -4.33 24.12
C GLY A 176 -1.04 -2.99 23.49
N GLN A 177 -0.40 -1.89 23.89
CA GLN A 177 -0.65 -0.56 23.33
C GLN A 177 0.40 -0.20 22.29
N PHE A 178 0.05 0.68 21.35
CA PHE A 178 0.98 1.22 20.37
C PHE A 178 2.21 1.83 21.07
N ASP A 179 3.39 1.38 20.67
CA ASP A 179 4.66 1.88 21.22
C ASP A 179 5.09 3.16 20.49
N GLU A 180 4.64 4.30 21.01
CA GLU A 180 5.01 5.61 20.47
C GLU A 180 6.52 5.86 20.50
N GLY A 181 7.23 5.30 21.47
CA GLY A 181 8.68 5.41 21.58
C GLY A 181 9.46 4.71 20.47
N SER A 182 8.80 3.83 19.73
CA SER A 182 9.38 3.12 18.59
C SER A 182 9.45 3.96 17.30
N MET A 183 8.71 5.07 17.24
CA MET A 183 8.63 5.88 16.03
C MET A 183 9.94 6.64 15.77
N GLY A 184 10.45 6.53 14.55
CA GLY A 184 11.67 7.23 14.14
C GLY A 184 12.97 6.65 14.68
N MET A 185 13.00 5.37 15.03
CA MET A 185 14.22 4.68 15.44
C MET A 185 15.23 4.65 14.28
N MET A 186 16.51 4.95 14.58
CA MET A 186 17.58 5.03 13.59
C MET A 186 17.75 3.74 12.77
N MET A 187 17.54 2.59 13.41
CA MET A 187 17.63 1.29 12.75
C MET A 187 16.59 1.14 11.64
N ASP A 188 15.36 1.63 11.86
CA ASP A 188 14.28 1.52 10.88
C ASP A 188 14.60 2.34 9.62
N TRP A 189 15.27 3.47 9.78
CA TRP A 189 15.63 4.37 8.67
C TRP A 189 16.74 3.84 7.78
N SER A 190 17.66 3.05 8.34
CA SER A 190 18.86 2.59 7.63
C SER A 190 18.86 1.10 7.27
N HIS A 191 17.88 0.32 7.73
CA HIS A 191 17.77 -1.14 7.51
C HIS A 191 16.46 -1.47 6.77
N GLY A 192 15.68 -2.43 7.24
CA GLY A 192 14.49 -2.94 6.58
C GLY A 192 13.19 -2.18 6.86
N GLY A 193 13.25 -0.94 7.35
CA GLY A 193 12.07 -0.18 7.75
C GLY A 193 11.52 -0.61 9.11
N ARG A 194 10.43 0.06 9.56
CA ARG A 194 9.76 -0.26 10.81
C ARG A 194 8.84 -1.47 10.65
N LEU A 195 9.12 -2.53 11.40
CA LEU A 195 8.30 -3.74 11.45
C LEU A 195 7.55 -3.82 12.77
N GLY A 196 6.25 -4.01 12.70
CA GLY A 196 5.41 -4.30 13.86
C GLY A 196 5.63 -5.70 14.45
N ASN A 197 5.04 -5.94 15.60
CA ASN A 197 4.98 -7.25 16.26
C ASN A 197 3.55 -7.79 16.35
N TRP A 198 2.57 -7.08 15.77
CA TRP A 198 1.16 -7.42 15.78
C TRP A 198 0.50 -7.02 14.47
N ILE A 199 -0.31 -7.90 13.88
CA ILE A 199 -1.04 -7.64 12.64
C ILE A 199 -2.53 -7.47 12.96
N THR A 200 -3.17 -6.47 12.33
CA THR A 200 -4.62 -6.31 12.32
C THR A 200 -5.16 -6.33 10.91
N VAL A 201 -6.41 -6.76 10.73
CA VAL A 201 -7.17 -6.64 9.50
C VAL A 201 -8.37 -5.74 9.77
N ASN A 202 -8.52 -4.67 8.99
CA ASN A 202 -9.54 -3.63 9.21
C ASN A 202 -9.55 -3.09 10.65
N GLY A 203 -8.36 -2.97 11.27
CA GLY A 203 -8.18 -2.50 12.64
C GLY A 203 -8.57 -3.52 13.73
N ILE A 204 -8.95 -4.73 13.34
CA ILE A 204 -9.37 -5.81 14.24
C ILE A 204 -8.23 -6.84 14.34
N SER A 205 -7.95 -7.26 15.56
CA SER A 205 -6.99 -8.32 15.87
C SER A 205 -7.59 -9.70 15.56
N HIS A 206 -6.96 -10.46 14.65
CA HIS A 206 -7.37 -11.82 14.29
C HIS A 206 -8.87 -11.97 14.03
N PRO A 207 -9.49 -11.23 13.11
CA PRO A 207 -10.91 -11.39 12.83
C PRO A 207 -11.20 -12.80 12.29
N GLU A 208 -12.40 -13.29 12.62
CA GLU A 208 -12.96 -14.52 12.09
C GLU A 208 -14.17 -14.19 11.23
N LEU A 209 -14.20 -14.63 9.98
CA LEU A 209 -15.26 -14.36 9.02
C LEU A 209 -15.92 -15.66 8.58
N THR A 210 -17.18 -15.63 8.23
CA THR A 210 -17.92 -16.79 7.74
C THR A 210 -18.22 -16.64 6.26
N LEU A 211 -17.89 -17.67 5.48
CA LEU A 211 -18.21 -17.78 4.06
C LEU A 211 -19.13 -18.95 3.80
N LYS A 212 -19.87 -18.90 2.68
CA LYS A 212 -20.72 -19.97 2.20
C LYS A 212 -19.99 -20.80 1.16
N ALA A 213 -20.03 -22.12 1.31
CA ALA A 213 -19.38 -23.03 0.37
C ALA A 213 -19.99 -22.95 -1.03
N GLY A 214 -19.14 -22.97 -2.05
CA GLY A 214 -19.53 -22.97 -3.45
C GLY A 214 -19.87 -21.62 -4.04
N GLU A 215 -19.81 -20.54 -3.26
CA GLU A 215 -19.96 -19.17 -3.75
C GLU A 215 -18.59 -18.55 -4.05
N ALA A 216 -18.54 -17.67 -5.06
CA ALA A 216 -17.30 -17.00 -5.44
C ALA A 216 -17.14 -15.68 -4.70
N TYR A 217 -16.05 -15.52 -3.97
CA TYR A 217 -15.71 -14.31 -3.22
C TYR A 217 -14.48 -13.62 -3.81
N ARG A 218 -14.50 -12.28 -3.84
CA ARG A 218 -13.32 -11.45 -4.06
C ARG A 218 -12.81 -10.94 -2.72
N LEU A 219 -11.57 -11.27 -2.40
CA LEU A 219 -10.87 -10.73 -1.24
C LEU A 219 -9.87 -9.68 -1.74
N ARG A 220 -10.11 -8.41 -1.41
CA ARG A 220 -9.26 -7.26 -1.78
C ARG A 220 -8.26 -7.00 -0.66
N LEU A 221 -7.04 -7.50 -0.78
CA LEU A 221 -6.00 -7.31 0.20
C LEU A 221 -5.24 -6.02 -0.09
N ILE A 222 -5.13 -5.16 0.92
CA ILE A 222 -4.39 -3.89 0.87
C ILE A 222 -3.35 -3.92 1.98
N ASN A 223 -2.07 -3.96 1.63
CA ASN A 223 -0.99 -3.89 2.61
C ASN A 223 -0.62 -2.43 2.89
N VAL A 224 -1.05 -1.89 4.02
CA VAL A 224 -0.77 -0.52 4.45
C VAL A 224 0.36 -0.42 5.48
N CYS A 225 1.07 -1.52 5.79
CA CYS A 225 2.21 -1.52 6.70
C CYS A 225 3.29 -0.54 6.23
N ASN A 226 4.00 0.10 7.16
CA ASN A 226 5.08 1.02 6.82
C ASN A 226 6.15 0.38 5.94
N ALA A 227 6.56 -0.86 6.25
CA ALA A 227 7.66 -1.52 5.56
C ALA A 227 7.48 -3.04 5.39
N ARG A 228 6.53 -3.67 6.12
CA ARG A 228 6.38 -5.13 6.08
C ARG A 228 5.96 -5.61 4.71
N THR A 229 6.73 -6.52 4.14
CA THR A 229 6.31 -7.39 3.04
C THR A 229 5.64 -8.63 3.64
N LEU A 230 4.39 -8.88 3.27
CA LEU A 230 3.67 -10.08 3.67
C LEU A 230 4.01 -11.21 2.71
N GLU A 231 4.39 -12.35 3.23
CA GLU A 231 4.60 -13.58 2.47
C GLU A 231 3.32 -14.42 2.52
N LEU A 232 2.58 -14.46 1.42
CA LEU A 232 1.28 -15.14 1.31
C LEU A 232 1.38 -16.35 0.39
N ASP A 233 0.73 -17.45 0.75
CA ASP A 233 0.57 -18.61 -0.15
C ASP A 233 -0.92 -18.83 -0.47
N PRO A 234 -1.44 -18.22 -1.56
CA PRO A 234 -2.83 -18.41 -1.97
C PRO A 234 -3.19 -19.87 -2.32
N ASN A 235 -2.20 -20.71 -2.60
CA ASN A 235 -2.44 -22.13 -2.89
C ASN A 235 -2.87 -22.94 -1.66
N ARG A 236 -2.57 -22.46 -0.46
CA ARG A 236 -2.99 -23.11 0.79
C ARG A 236 -4.50 -23.19 0.95
N PHE A 237 -5.25 -22.31 0.28
CA PHE A 237 -6.72 -22.27 0.29
C PHE A 237 -7.34 -22.19 -1.13
N ASP A 238 -6.59 -22.65 -2.15
CA ASP A 238 -7.03 -22.75 -3.54
C ASP A 238 -7.48 -21.39 -4.14
N ALA A 239 -6.80 -20.30 -3.76
CA ALA A 239 -7.08 -18.98 -4.28
C ALA A 239 -6.48 -18.76 -5.66
N LYS A 240 -7.12 -17.87 -6.44
CA LYS A 240 -6.59 -17.36 -7.69
C LYS A 240 -6.46 -15.85 -7.63
N ILE A 241 -5.48 -15.28 -8.32
CA ILE A 241 -5.32 -13.84 -8.41
C ILE A 241 -6.19 -13.30 -9.53
N LEU A 242 -6.99 -12.28 -9.22
CA LEU A 242 -7.86 -11.54 -10.14
C LEU A 242 -7.22 -10.25 -10.65
N ALA A 243 -6.49 -9.55 -9.77
CA ALA A 243 -5.92 -8.25 -10.07
C ALA A 243 -4.66 -7.99 -9.22
N PHE A 244 -3.74 -7.20 -9.76
CA PHE A 244 -2.64 -6.59 -9.04
C PHE A 244 -2.80 -5.08 -9.05
N ASP A 245 -2.58 -4.41 -7.91
CA ASP A 245 -2.56 -2.96 -7.77
C ASP A 245 -3.75 -2.27 -8.46
N GLY A 246 -4.96 -2.84 -8.27
CA GLY A 246 -6.20 -2.35 -8.87
C GLY A 246 -6.39 -2.70 -10.34
N GLN A 247 -5.42 -3.35 -11.00
CA GLN A 247 -5.51 -3.67 -12.43
C GLN A 247 -5.88 -5.13 -12.67
N PRO A 248 -7.06 -5.39 -13.29
CA PRO A 248 -7.53 -6.75 -13.55
C PRO A 248 -6.62 -7.54 -14.50
N LEU A 249 -6.45 -8.81 -14.21
CA LEU A 249 -5.82 -9.75 -15.13
C LEU A 249 -6.80 -10.18 -16.24
N PRO A 250 -6.31 -10.53 -17.44
CA PRO A 250 -7.15 -11.05 -18.52
C PRO A 250 -7.94 -12.31 -18.14
N ALA A 251 -7.39 -13.12 -17.25
CA ALA A 251 -8.02 -14.27 -16.62
C ALA A 251 -7.39 -14.49 -15.24
N PRO A 252 -8.13 -15.08 -14.27
CA PRO A 252 -7.57 -15.44 -12.98
C PRO A 252 -6.40 -16.41 -13.11
N ILE A 253 -5.30 -16.12 -12.41
CA ILE A 253 -4.11 -16.99 -12.42
C ILE A 253 -3.93 -17.67 -11.05
N THR A 254 -3.47 -18.92 -11.07
CA THR A 254 -2.99 -19.59 -9.85
C THR A 254 -1.56 -19.12 -9.59
N MET A 255 -1.24 -18.84 -8.33
CA MET A 255 0.12 -18.48 -7.97
C MET A 255 1.10 -19.60 -8.34
N PRO A 256 2.32 -19.25 -8.81
CA PRO A 256 3.43 -20.20 -8.83
C PRO A 256 3.65 -20.80 -7.44
N TYR A 257 4.39 -21.90 -7.37
CA TYR A 257 4.67 -22.62 -6.10
C TYR A 257 5.42 -21.81 -5.02
N GLU A 258 5.87 -20.62 -5.35
CA GLU A 258 6.54 -19.69 -4.43
C GLU A 258 5.50 -18.79 -3.75
N PRO A 259 5.69 -18.45 -2.45
CA PRO A 259 4.83 -17.49 -1.77
C PRO A 259 4.78 -16.15 -2.50
N TYR A 260 3.60 -15.54 -2.54
CA TYR A 260 3.43 -14.21 -3.08
C TYR A 260 3.91 -13.15 -2.07
N LEU A 261 4.83 -12.30 -2.51
CA LEU A 261 5.32 -11.18 -1.71
C LEU A 261 4.43 -9.96 -1.95
N LEU A 262 3.52 -9.71 -1.02
CA LEU A 262 2.70 -8.49 -1.00
C LEU A 262 3.46 -7.42 -0.22
N SER A 263 4.22 -6.59 -0.92
CA SER A 263 5.02 -5.53 -0.28
C SER A 263 4.16 -4.40 0.26
N SER A 264 4.75 -3.54 1.10
CA SER A 264 4.12 -2.29 1.53
C SER A 264 3.53 -1.55 0.33
N ALA A 265 2.32 -1.02 0.48
CA ALA A 265 1.49 -0.30 -0.49
C ALA A 265 0.86 -1.14 -1.61
N GLN A 266 1.28 -2.37 -1.84
CA GLN A 266 0.68 -3.21 -2.87
C GLN A 266 -0.71 -3.69 -2.50
N ARG A 267 -1.50 -3.97 -3.55
CA ARG A 267 -2.82 -4.59 -3.44
C ARG A 267 -2.88 -5.82 -4.32
N VAL A 268 -3.63 -6.82 -3.85
CA VAL A 268 -3.94 -8.01 -4.64
C VAL A 268 -5.40 -8.40 -4.41
N ASP A 269 -6.13 -8.63 -5.48
CA ASP A 269 -7.48 -9.18 -5.41
C ASP A 269 -7.42 -10.68 -5.62
N LEU A 270 -7.92 -11.45 -4.67
CA LEU A 270 -7.98 -12.91 -4.71
C LEU A 270 -9.41 -13.38 -4.96
N LEU A 271 -9.55 -14.38 -5.82
CA LEU A 271 -10.78 -15.18 -5.98
C LEU A 271 -10.69 -16.41 -5.08
N VAL A 272 -11.68 -16.60 -4.25
CA VAL A 272 -11.84 -17.78 -3.40
C VAL A 272 -13.21 -18.41 -3.62
N ILE A 273 -13.27 -19.72 -3.80
CA ILE A 273 -14.50 -20.52 -3.83
C ILE A 273 -14.38 -21.55 -2.71
N PRO A 274 -14.88 -21.26 -1.51
CA PRO A 274 -14.69 -22.11 -0.35
C PRO A 274 -15.41 -23.45 -0.49
N LYS A 275 -14.84 -24.49 0.13
CA LYS A 275 -15.42 -25.84 0.15
C LYS A 275 -16.00 -26.13 1.54
N LEU A 276 -17.19 -26.72 1.60
CA LEU A 276 -17.88 -26.99 2.86
C LEU A 276 -17.00 -27.77 3.85
N GLY A 277 -16.93 -27.27 5.08
CA GLY A 277 -16.16 -27.88 6.16
C GLY A 277 -14.64 -27.78 6.00
N GLN A 278 -14.17 -26.90 5.11
CA GLN A 278 -12.75 -26.60 4.93
C GLN A 278 -12.50 -25.14 5.33
N ASP A 279 -12.33 -24.90 6.61
CA ASP A 279 -11.88 -23.61 7.12
C ASP A 279 -10.45 -23.33 6.63
N PHE A 280 -10.14 -22.06 6.43
CA PHE A 280 -8.80 -21.63 6.01
C PHE A 280 -8.43 -20.29 6.66
N ALA A 281 -7.15 -19.96 6.62
CA ALA A 281 -6.66 -18.70 7.15
C ALA A 281 -5.74 -18.00 6.14
N LEU A 282 -5.71 -16.67 6.19
CA LEU A 282 -4.60 -15.91 5.65
C LEU A 282 -3.49 -15.91 6.68
N GLU A 283 -2.31 -16.34 6.26
CA GLU A 283 -1.15 -16.54 7.11
C GLU A 283 0.03 -15.70 6.59
N GLU A 284 0.77 -15.11 7.50
CA GLU A 284 2.06 -14.49 7.23
C GLU A 284 3.16 -15.56 7.41
N LEU A 285 3.99 -15.77 6.40
CA LEU A 285 4.90 -16.92 6.30
C LEU A 285 6.37 -16.57 6.52
N SER A 286 6.76 -15.28 6.55
CA SER A 286 8.17 -14.88 6.68
C SER A 286 8.83 -15.26 8.00
N GLY A 287 8.03 -15.66 8.99
CA GLY A 287 8.51 -16.12 10.30
C GLY A 287 8.94 -17.59 10.33
N ASN A 288 9.44 -18.06 11.49
CA ASN A 288 9.79 -19.46 11.70
C ASN A 288 8.59 -20.44 11.67
N SER A 289 7.39 -19.90 11.75
CA SER A 289 6.11 -20.66 11.68
C SER A 289 5.06 -19.75 11.06
N PRO A 290 4.12 -20.30 10.27
CA PRO A 290 2.98 -19.57 9.76
C PRO A 290 2.23 -18.85 10.88
N PHE A 291 1.85 -17.61 10.62
CA PHE A 291 1.12 -16.78 11.56
C PHE A 291 -0.24 -16.41 10.97
N PRO A 292 -1.35 -17.07 11.39
CA PRO A 292 -2.68 -16.74 10.92
C PRO A 292 -3.08 -15.35 11.47
N PHE A 293 -3.49 -14.44 10.60
CA PHE A 293 -3.95 -13.11 10.97
C PHE A 293 -5.41 -12.85 10.62
N LEU A 294 -6.04 -13.74 9.84
CA LEU A 294 -7.47 -13.74 9.52
C LEU A 294 -7.92 -15.17 9.26
N THR A 295 -9.01 -15.61 9.90
CA THR A 295 -9.58 -16.93 9.73
C THR A 295 -10.93 -16.87 9.03
N PHE A 296 -11.18 -17.81 8.13
CA PHE A 296 -12.46 -17.99 7.46
C PHE A 296 -13.08 -19.34 7.84
N HIS A 297 -14.33 -19.30 8.31
CA HIS A 297 -15.15 -20.47 8.62
C HIS A 297 -16.11 -20.74 7.48
N VAL A 298 -16.21 -22.00 7.05
CA VAL A 298 -17.09 -22.41 5.95
C VAL A 298 -18.17 -23.33 6.50
N THR A 299 -19.31 -22.74 6.88
CA THR A 299 -20.31 -23.43 7.72
C THR A 299 -21.51 -23.98 6.99
N GLU A 300 -21.85 -23.48 5.82
CA GLU A 300 -23.03 -23.92 5.05
C GLU A 300 -22.78 -23.86 3.55
N THR A 301 -23.59 -24.60 2.79
CA THR A 301 -23.58 -24.50 1.34
C THR A 301 -24.40 -23.29 0.90
N GLY A 302 -23.77 -22.42 0.11
CA GLY A 302 -24.44 -21.28 -0.48
C GLY A 302 -25.43 -21.66 -1.57
N SER A 303 -26.35 -20.74 -1.86
CA SER A 303 -27.29 -20.85 -3.00
C SER A 303 -26.78 -20.10 -4.23
N GLY A 304 -25.66 -19.40 -4.10
CA GLY A 304 -25.04 -18.59 -5.15
C GLY A 304 -24.31 -19.40 -6.21
N SER A 305 -23.66 -18.70 -7.12
CA SER A 305 -22.95 -19.29 -8.24
C SER A 305 -21.44 -19.34 -7.97
N ALA A 306 -20.83 -20.51 -8.23
CA ALA A 306 -19.40 -20.66 -8.34
C ALA A 306 -18.82 -20.10 -9.67
N MET A 307 -19.63 -19.36 -10.43
CA MET A 307 -19.20 -18.79 -11.69
C MET A 307 -18.12 -17.72 -11.42
N VAL A 308 -16.95 -17.91 -12.00
CA VAL A 308 -15.85 -16.95 -11.93
C VAL A 308 -16.19 -15.76 -12.83
N PRO A 309 -16.42 -14.57 -12.29
CA PRO A 309 -16.70 -13.41 -13.11
C PRO A 309 -15.45 -12.98 -13.89
N LYS A 310 -15.66 -12.51 -15.11
CA LYS A 310 -14.61 -11.92 -15.92
C LYS A 310 -14.53 -10.42 -15.65
N LEU A 311 -13.43 -9.98 -15.10
CA LEU A 311 -13.16 -8.55 -14.92
C LEU A 311 -12.79 -7.92 -16.26
N LYS A 312 -13.22 -6.69 -16.49
CA LYS A 312 -12.88 -5.94 -17.69
C LYS A 312 -11.56 -5.18 -17.44
N PRO A 313 -10.55 -5.30 -18.31
CA PRO A 313 -9.34 -4.49 -18.21
C PRO A 313 -9.63 -2.99 -18.26
N ASN A 314 -8.88 -2.22 -17.49
CA ASN A 314 -8.90 -0.76 -17.58
C ASN A 314 -8.23 -0.27 -18.88
N PRO A 315 -8.60 0.92 -19.39
CA PRO A 315 -8.10 1.43 -20.65
C PRO A 315 -6.71 2.08 -20.50
N LEU A 316 -5.72 1.28 -20.16
CA LEU A 316 -4.33 1.72 -20.08
C LEU A 316 -3.66 1.66 -21.45
N ALA A 317 -2.83 2.67 -21.76
CA ALA A 317 -2.07 2.70 -22.98
C ALA A 317 -0.88 1.72 -22.91
N GLU A 318 -0.77 0.83 -23.91
CA GLU A 318 0.34 -0.13 -23.99
C GLU A 318 1.64 0.56 -24.42
N PRO A 319 2.77 0.32 -23.71
CA PRO A 319 4.05 0.91 -24.05
C PRO A 319 4.62 0.32 -25.36
N ASP A 320 5.10 1.18 -26.26
CA ASP A 320 5.83 0.80 -27.48
C ASP A 320 7.33 0.71 -27.15
N LEU A 321 7.78 -0.46 -26.72
CA LEU A 321 9.15 -0.70 -26.25
C LEU A 321 10.21 -0.38 -27.32
N ALA A 322 9.85 -0.49 -28.61
CA ALA A 322 10.78 -0.18 -29.71
C ALA A 322 11.11 1.31 -29.84
N LYS A 323 10.26 2.18 -29.25
CA LYS A 323 10.42 3.64 -29.26
C LYS A 323 10.69 4.22 -27.87
N ALA A 324 10.88 3.36 -26.87
CA ALA A 324 11.01 3.79 -25.49
C ALA A 324 12.32 4.55 -25.24
N THR A 325 12.22 5.59 -24.40
CA THR A 325 13.39 6.24 -23.81
C THR A 325 13.72 5.55 -22.50
N VAL A 326 14.98 5.13 -22.34
CA VAL A 326 15.44 4.42 -21.13
C VAL A 326 16.10 5.39 -20.15
N HIS A 327 15.65 5.36 -18.90
CA HIS A 327 16.18 6.17 -17.80
C HIS A 327 16.76 5.24 -16.72
N PRO A 328 18.11 5.20 -16.54
CA PRO A 328 18.71 4.37 -15.48
C PRO A 328 18.54 5.00 -14.11
N LEU A 329 18.10 4.21 -13.13
CA LEU A 329 17.96 4.60 -11.73
C LEU A 329 18.77 3.66 -10.84
N LEU A 330 19.87 4.16 -10.29
CA LEU A 330 20.68 3.44 -9.34
C LEU A 330 20.22 3.75 -7.90
N ILE A 331 19.91 2.70 -7.16
CA ILE A 331 19.53 2.75 -5.75
C ILE A 331 20.76 2.41 -4.91
N THR A 332 21.16 3.31 -4.01
CA THR A 332 22.37 3.14 -3.17
C THR A 332 22.12 3.54 -1.73
N GLY A 333 22.99 3.13 -0.83
CA GLY A 333 22.97 3.49 0.59
C GLY A 333 22.48 2.39 1.52
N GLY A 334 21.96 2.80 2.67
CA GLY A 334 21.49 1.91 3.73
C GLY A 334 22.60 1.23 4.53
N ALA A 335 22.23 0.54 5.59
CA ALA A 335 23.18 -0.27 6.35
C ALA A 335 23.83 -1.32 5.45
N MET A 336 25.15 -1.48 5.55
CA MET A 336 25.99 -2.33 4.70
C MET A 336 26.12 -1.87 3.22
N GLY A 337 25.48 -0.76 2.85
CA GLY A 337 25.56 -0.20 1.49
C GLY A 337 26.72 0.76 1.30
N ARG A 338 26.84 1.30 0.07
CA ARG A 338 27.83 2.31 -0.29
C ARG A 338 27.26 3.71 -0.07
N PHE A 339 28.08 4.60 0.46
CA PHE A 339 27.71 6.01 0.70
C PHE A 339 28.58 7.00 -0.09
N ASP A 340 29.57 6.50 -0.83
CA ASP A 340 30.47 7.36 -1.58
C ASP A 340 29.72 8.09 -2.70
N GLY A 341 29.88 9.40 -2.75
CA GLY A 341 29.26 10.23 -3.79
C GLY A 341 27.80 10.62 -3.55
N ILE A 342 27.20 10.26 -2.40
CA ILE A 342 25.84 10.72 -2.08
C ILE A 342 25.87 12.20 -1.67
N THR A 343 24.89 12.96 -2.20
CA THR A 343 24.68 14.36 -1.89
C THR A 343 23.27 14.58 -1.29
N PHE A 344 23.17 15.55 -0.40
CA PHE A 344 21.91 16.03 0.16
C PHE A 344 21.93 17.57 0.17
N GLU A 345 20.89 18.21 -0.36
CA GLU A 345 20.81 19.69 -0.54
C GLU A 345 22.07 20.25 -1.23
N GLY A 346 22.54 19.55 -2.26
CA GLY A 346 23.72 19.94 -3.04
C GLY A 346 25.06 19.79 -2.32
N LYS A 347 25.10 19.20 -1.11
CA LYS A 347 26.33 19.00 -0.33
C LYS A 347 26.66 17.51 -0.20
N PRO A 348 27.94 17.11 -0.28
CA PRO A 348 28.33 15.71 -0.03
C PRO A 348 27.92 15.26 1.38
N LEU A 349 27.32 14.08 1.47
CA LEU A 349 27.00 13.43 2.74
C LEU A 349 28.21 12.67 3.27
N GLY A 350 28.80 13.17 4.37
CA GLY A 350 29.73 12.39 5.19
C GLY A 350 28.97 11.63 6.28
N ARG A 351 29.68 10.71 6.97
CA ARG A 351 29.07 9.87 8.01
C ARG A 351 28.35 10.68 9.11
N GLU A 352 28.92 11.79 9.54
CA GLU A 352 28.33 12.64 10.58
C GLU A 352 27.08 13.38 10.08
N SER A 353 27.16 14.02 8.91
CA SER A 353 26.00 14.72 8.31
C SER A 353 24.87 13.77 7.96
N MET A 354 25.17 12.55 7.52
CA MET A 354 24.19 11.50 7.27
C MET A 354 23.42 11.13 8.55
N MET A 355 24.12 10.93 9.65
CA MET A 355 23.49 10.62 10.95
C MET A 355 22.63 11.79 11.47
N GLN A 356 23.09 13.04 11.28
CA GLN A 356 22.36 14.25 11.71
C GLN A 356 21.12 14.51 10.87
N SER A 357 21.22 14.38 9.53
CA SER A 357 20.11 14.60 8.60
C SER A 357 19.17 13.41 8.47
N ARG A 358 19.59 12.21 8.95
CA ARG A 358 18.90 10.92 8.76
C ARG A 358 18.71 10.55 7.29
N GLN A 359 19.62 10.99 6.41
CA GLN A 359 19.59 10.62 5.00
C GLN A 359 20.53 9.44 4.77
N PHE A 360 19.98 8.25 4.51
CA PHE A 360 20.72 6.99 4.40
C PHE A 360 20.69 6.39 3.00
N TRP A 361 19.76 6.85 2.16
CA TRP A 361 19.50 6.29 0.84
C TRP A 361 19.61 7.36 -0.24
N ALA A 362 19.88 6.95 -1.45
CA ALA A 362 19.93 7.87 -2.58
C ALA A 362 19.48 7.20 -3.89
N PHE A 363 18.89 7.99 -4.76
CA PHE A 363 18.68 7.70 -6.17
C PHE A 363 19.70 8.47 -7.00
N ASN A 364 20.48 7.77 -7.84
CA ASN A 364 21.54 8.36 -8.67
C ASN A 364 22.48 9.29 -7.86
N GLY A 365 22.79 8.92 -6.62
CA GLY A 365 23.67 9.69 -5.73
C GLY A 365 23.04 10.93 -5.10
N VAL A 366 21.70 11.14 -5.24
CA VAL A 366 21.00 12.24 -4.58
C VAL A 366 20.04 11.70 -3.54
N ALA A 367 20.19 12.13 -2.29
CA ALA A 367 19.29 11.81 -1.19
C ALA A 367 18.15 12.82 -1.12
N ASN A 368 16.92 12.32 -0.85
CA ASN A 368 15.69 13.10 -0.76
C ASN A 368 15.25 13.75 -2.09
N LEU A 369 14.15 14.49 -2.06
CA LEU A 369 13.54 15.08 -3.26
C LEU A 369 14.48 16.12 -3.89
N PRO A 370 15.01 15.88 -5.10
CA PRO A 370 15.91 16.82 -5.74
C PRO A 370 15.16 18.04 -6.32
N GLU A 371 15.87 19.17 -6.45
CA GLU A 371 15.31 20.35 -7.15
C GLU A 371 15.05 20.06 -8.63
N GLN A 372 15.91 19.25 -9.26
CA GLN A 372 15.78 18.87 -10.66
C GLN A 372 15.11 17.54 -10.80
N GLN A 373 14.22 17.42 -11.78
CA GLN A 373 13.54 16.17 -12.12
C GLN A 373 14.54 15.12 -12.59
N PHE A 374 14.20 13.86 -12.36
CA PHE A 374 14.94 12.70 -12.85
C PHE A 374 14.94 12.67 -14.39
N PHE A 375 13.78 12.92 -15.00
CA PHE A 375 13.63 13.13 -16.44
C PHE A 375 12.38 13.95 -16.75
N THR A 376 12.28 14.41 -18.00
CA THR A 376 11.05 14.95 -18.58
C THR A 376 10.64 14.08 -19.77
N ALA A 377 9.37 13.68 -19.82
CA ALA A 377 8.78 12.96 -20.94
C ALA A 377 7.70 13.82 -21.61
N LYS A 378 7.53 13.69 -22.92
CA LYS A 378 6.38 14.25 -23.62
C LYS A 378 5.16 13.36 -23.42
N ARG A 379 3.98 13.98 -23.37
CA ARG A 379 2.73 13.21 -23.29
C ARG A 379 2.63 12.21 -24.43
N GLY A 380 2.39 10.94 -24.10
CA GLY A 380 2.30 9.81 -25.03
C GLY A 380 3.63 9.13 -25.33
N GLU A 381 4.74 9.62 -24.76
CA GLU A 381 6.05 8.97 -24.87
C GLU A 381 6.09 7.68 -24.05
N THR A 382 6.69 6.62 -24.61
CA THR A 382 6.98 5.40 -23.83
C THR A 382 8.28 5.58 -23.07
N VAL A 383 8.20 5.39 -21.76
CA VAL A 383 9.31 5.48 -20.80
C VAL A 383 9.63 4.10 -20.27
N ILE A 384 10.93 3.76 -20.24
CA ILE A 384 11.46 2.64 -19.47
C ILE A 384 12.32 3.21 -18.34
N ILE A 385 12.07 2.75 -17.10
CA ILE A 385 12.99 3.00 -15.99
C ILE A 385 13.68 1.68 -15.66
N GLU A 386 15.02 1.68 -15.82
CA GLU A 386 15.87 0.55 -15.46
C GLU A 386 16.42 0.79 -14.06
N MET A 387 15.86 0.10 -13.07
CA MET A 387 16.22 0.24 -11.67
C MET A 387 17.22 -0.83 -11.26
N VAL A 388 18.35 -0.40 -10.70
CA VAL A 388 19.38 -1.28 -10.14
C VAL A 388 19.45 -1.06 -8.63
N ASN A 389 19.14 -2.09 -7.86
CA ASN A 389 19.25 -2.04 -6.42
C ASN A 389 20.66 -2.47 -5.96
N ASP A 390 21.57 -1.52 -5.78
CA ASP A 390 22.92 -1.74 -5.24
C ASP A 390 22.96 -1.58 -3.71
N THR A 391 21.95 -2.17 -3.03
CA THR A 391 21.85 -2.17 -1.58
C THR A 391 21.69 -3.58 -1.03
N ALA A 392 21.85 -3.75 0.29
CA ALA A 392 21.63 -5.02 0.98
C ALA A 392 20.14 -5.25 1.35
N TRP A 393 19.22 -4.36 0.95
CA TRP A 393 17.83 -4.35 1.41
C TRP A 393 16.85 -4.36 0.23
N PRO A 394 15.67 -4.98 0.39
CA PRO A 394 14.59 -4.83 -0.58
C PRO A 394 13.95 -3.45 -0.49
N HIS A 395 13.31 -3.02 -1.59
CA HIS A 395 12.60 -1.74 -1.65
C HIS A 395 11.28 -1.89 -2.39
N ALA A 396 10.20 -1.34 -1.82
CA ALA A 396 8.89 -1.26 -2.46
C ALA A 396 8.83 0.02 -3.32
N MET A 397 9.05 -0.09 -4.62
CA MET A 397 9.12 1.06 -5.52
C MET A 397 7.74 1.43 -6.05
N HIS A 398 7.35 2.69 -5.88
CA HIS A 398 6.05 3.24 -6.30
C HIS A 398 6.22 4.42 -7.24
N VAL A 399 5.33 4.48 -8.26
CA VAL A 399 5.25 5.56 -9.25
C VAL A 399 3.89 6.23 -9.16
N HIS A 400 3.87 7.52 -8.87
CA HIS A 400 2.63 8.29 -8.81
C HIS A 400 2.02 8.53 -10.19
N GLY A 401 0.69 8.58 -10.25
CA GLY A 401 -0.10 9.01 -11.40
C GLY A 401 -0.04 8.09 -12.64
N HIS A 402 0.71 7.01 -12.61
CA HIS A 402 0.89 6.07 -13.72
C HIS A 402 0.87 4.62 -13.25
N HIS A 403 0.38 3.73 -14.13
CA HIS A 403 0.62 2.29 -14.02
C HIS A 403 1.66 1.87 -15.04
N PHE A 404 2.48 0.90 -14.67
CA PHE A 404 3.56 0.37 -15.50
C PHE A 404 3.44 -1.14 -15.66
N ARG A 405 4.08 -1.66 -16.70
CA ARG A 405 4.39 -3.06 -16.88
C ARG A 405 5.77 -3.37 -16.31
N ILE A 406 5.93 -4.52 -15.66
CA ILE A 406 7.26 -5.04 -15.34
C ILE A 406 7.72 -5.85 -16.55
N GLU A 407 8.65 -5.29 -17.34
CA GLU A 407 9.15 -5.90 -18.57
C GLU A 407 10.21 -6.95 -18.28
N GLU A 408 11.02 -6.70 -17.25
CA GLU A 408 12.11 -7.60 -16.88
C GLU A 408 12.36 -7.44 -15.38
N ARG A 409 12.41 -8.57 -14.66
CA ARG A 409 12.87 -8.61 -13.27
C ARG A 409 13.76 -9.83 -13.10
N GLU A 410 15.02 -9.59 -12.83
CA GLU A 410 16.00 -10.65 -12.65
C GLU A 410 15.60 -11.60 -11.52
N GLY A 411 15.59 -12.90 -11.80
CA GLY A 411 15.33 -13.95 -10.80
C GLY A 411 13.87 -14.08 -10.33
N SER A 412 12.88 -13.51 -11.06
CA SER A 412 11.47 -13.63 -10.71
C SER A 412 10.62 -14.14 -11.88
N THR A 413 9.67 -15.03 -11.59
CA THR A 413 8.66 -15.51 -12.55
C THR A 413 7.26 -14.97 -12.27
N ILE A 414 7.10 -14.20 -11.19
CA ILE A 414 5.78 -13.69 -10.75
C ILE A 414 5.19 -12.65 -11.74
N ASP A 415 6.05 -12.08 -12.58
CA ASP A 415 5.66 -11.08 -13.57
C ASP A 415 5.43 -11.66 -14.96
N GLU A 416 5.34 -12.99 -15.09
CA GLU A 416 4.97 -13.64 -16.36
C GLU A 416 3.63 -13.08 -16.87
N GLY A 417 3.60 -12.66 -18.13
CA GLY A 417 2.47 -11.95 -18.71
C GLY A 417 2.46 -10.45 -18.45
N CYS A 418 3.52 -9.89 -17.85
CA CYS A 418 3.72 -8.45 -17.65
C CYS A 418 2.48 -7.76 -17.06
N PRO A 419 2.06 -8.10 -15.82
CA PRO A 419 0.87 -7.47 -15.23
C PRO A 419 1.08 -5.98 -15.01
N TRP A 420 -0.02 -5.21 -15.12
CA TRP A 420 -0.02 -3.81 -14.73
C TRP A 420 0.11 -3.65 -13.22
N LYS A 421 0.98 -2.75 -12.78
CA LYS A 421 1.22 -2.41 -11.38
C LYS A 421 1.48 -0.91 -11.22
N ASP A 422 1.41 -0.41 -10.01
CA ASP A 422 1.91 0.92 -9.62
C ASP A 422 3.00 0.84 -8.55
N THR A 423 3.13 -0.33 -7.93
CA THR A 423 4.11 -0.62 -6.88
C THR A 423 4.72 -2.00 -7.09
N PHE A 424 6.03 -2.16 -6.87
CA PHE A 424 6.69 -3.47 -6.92
C PHE A 424 7.85 -3.56 -5.94
N LEU A 425 8.14 -4.78 -5.49
CA LEU A 425 9.30 -5.06 -4.66
C LEU A 425 10.52 -5.33 -5.54
N ILE A 426 11.62 -4.59 -5.32
CA ILE A 426 12.93 -4.88 -5.91
C ILE A 426 13.84 -5.45 -4.82
N GLY A 427 14.35 -6.67 -5.05
CA GLY A 427 15.23 -7.36 -4.11
C GLY A 427 16.66 -6.79 -4.06
N PRO A 428 17.46 -7.16 -3.04
CA PRO A 428 18.87 -6.81 -2.99
C PRO A 428 19.63 -7.28 -4.24
N SER A 429 20.50 -6.43 -4.80
CA SER A 429 21.31 -6.70 -6.00
C SER A 429 20.48 -7.05 -7.26
N GLN A 430 19.19 -6.77 -7.28
CA GLN A 430 18.30 -7.05 -8.40
C GLN A 430 18.22 -5.88 -9.36
N THR A 431 18.11 -6.20 -10.65
CA THR A 431 17.74 -5.24 -11.71
C THR A 431 16.29 -5.47 -12.15
N THR A 432 15.52 -4.41 -12.27
CA THR A 432 14.13 -4.45 -12.74
C THR A 432 13.89 -3.35 -13.75
N LYS A 433 13.25 -3.68 -14.87
CA LYS A 433 12.80 -2.72 -15.89
C LYS A 433 11.28 -2.60 -15.82
N ILE A 434 10.81 -1.38 -15.65
CA ILE A 434 9.40 -1.04 -15.77
C ILE A 434 9.17 -0.16 -16.98
N ALA A 435 8.03 -0.33 -17.65
CA ALA A 435 7.66 0.46 -18.82
C ALA A 435 6.24 1.01 -18.70
N PHE A 436 6.04 2.27 -19.08
CA PHE A 436 4.74 2.92 -19.13
C PHE A 436 4.67 3.97 -20.22
N VAL A 437 3.45 4.37 -20.57
CA VAL A 437 3.21 5.55 -21.41
C VAL A 437 3.03 6.75 -20.51
N ALA A 438 3.81 7.79 -20.69
CA ALA A 438 3.69 9.07 -19.99
C ALA A 438 2.44 9.82 -20.49
N ASP A 439 1.24 9.37 -20.11
CA ASP A 439 -0.03 9.89 -20.62
C ASP A 439 -0.72 10.90 -19.69
N ASN A 440 -0.23 11.02 -18.45
CA ASN A 440 -0.78 11.91 -17.42
C ASN A 440 0.16 13.12 -17.19
N PRO A 441 -0.19 14.33 -17.67
CA PRO A 441 0.67 15.51 -17.52
C PRO A 441 0.85 15.95 -16.07
N GLY A 442 2.04 16.46 -15.75
CA GLY A 442 2.35 17.01 -14.43
C GLY A 442 3.66 16.51 -13.83
N LYS A 443 3.88 16.81 -12.54
CA LYS A 443 5.06 16.42 -11.76
C LYS A 443 4.71 15.22 -10.89
N TRP A 444 5.39 14.10 -11.09
CA TRP A 444 5.06 12.84 -10.47
C TRP A 444 6.20 12.31 -9.61
N LEU A 445 5.87 11.94 -8.39
CA LEU A 445 6.83 11.34 -7.46
C LEU A 445 7.13 9.90 -7.87
N LEU A 446 8.39 9.49 -7.70
CA LEU A 446 8.87 8.11 -7.69
C LEU A 446 9.66 7.90 -6.42
N HIS A 447 9.26 6.93 -5.59
CA HIS A 447 9.87 6.74 -4.29
C HIS A 447 9.77 5.29 -3.80
N CYS A 448 10.56 4.97 -2.78
CA CYS A 448 10.33 3.74 -2.02
C CYS A 448 9.13 3.90 -1.10
N HIS A 449 8.21 2.95 -1.10
CA HIS A 449 7.05 2.97 -0.21
C HIS A 449 7.28 2.22 1.12
N MET A 450 8.51 1.77 1.39
CA MET A 450 8.94 1.58 2.76
C MET A 450 9.18 2.97 3.34
N LEU A 451 8.26 3.44 4.19
CA LEU A 451 8.08 4.87 4.48
C LEU A 451 9.27 5.51 5.19
N GLU A 452 10.01 4.73 5.98
CA GLU A 452 11.26 5.18 6.59
C GLU A 452 12.35 5.38 5.54
N HIS A 453 12.41 4.53 4.48
CA HIS A 453 13.36 4.68 3.37
C HIS A 453 13.05 5.92 2.54
N ALA A 454 11.77 6.17 2.23
CA ALA A 454 11.35 7.39 1.55
C ALA A 454 11.82 8.63 2.31
N ALA A 455 11.53 8.70 3.62
CA ALA A 455 11.93 9.82 4.47
C ALA A 455 13.45 9.94 4.64
N ALA A 456 14.17 8.81 4.51
CA ALA A 456 15.62 8.74 4.61
C ALA A 456 16.36 8.90 3.27
N GLY A 457 15.67 9.42 2.23
CA GLY A 457 16.32 9.82 1.00
C GLY A 457 15.86 9.17 -0.30
N MET A 458 15.02 8.12 -0.25
CA MET A 458 14.59 7.39 -1.45
C MET A 458 13.39 8.04 -2.13
N THR A 459 13.54 9.26 -2.58
CA THR A 459 12.55 10.02 -3.32
C THR A 459 13.16 10.74 -4.52
N THR A 460 12.48 10.73 -5.65
CA THR A 460 12.77 11.53 -6.84
C THR A 460 11.47 11.85 -7.58
N TRP A 461 11.52 12.64 -8.63
CA TRP A 461 10.34 13.01 -9.40
C TRP A 461 10.66 13.16 -10.88
N PHE A 462 9.65 13.00 -11.71
CA PHE A 462 9.71 13.22 -13.16
C PHE A 462 8.57 14.12 -13.60
N GLU A 463 8.69 14.66 -14.81
CA GLU A 463 7.69 15.57 -15.37
C GLU A 463 7.17 15.05 -16.72
N VAL A 464 5.86 15.10 -16.88
CA VAL A 464 5.18 14.82 -18.17
C VAL A 464 4.62 16.14 -18.71
N VAL A 465 5.05 16.54 -19.94
CA VAL A 465 4.72 17.82 -20.59
C VAL A 465 3.94 17.62 -21.88
#